data_5c63987f99dadff929fcaee9854184bc
#
_entry.id   5c63987f99dadff929fcaee9854184bc
#
_cell.length_a   1.000
_cell.length_b   1.000
_cell.length_c   1.000
_cell.angle_alpha   90.00
_cell.angle_beta   90.00
_cell.angle_gamma   90.00
#
_symmetry.space_group_name_H-M   'P 1'
#
loop_
_entity.id
_entity.type
_entity.pdbx_description
1 polymer ?
#
loop_
_entity_poly.entity_id
_entity_poly.type
_entity_poly.pdbx_seq_one_letter_code
_entity_poly.pdbx_strand_id
1 'polypeptide(L)'
;MSKCRLLHSAPKGTNRLPYTLPPVGPLRFTRTYPVAHHHHDHHKAPIIKADSFKPACIQSPFFYQAHAGNVTLSENCLYLNIFTPVRGNELNVTKLYPVFVYVHGSAFAFGGPAGIHNQAQYLSAFGDIMVVTMAHRLGFLGRPYDGPVEDDEQNYPHHLPGNQDLHDVIQSLQWVHNNIRYFGGDPDRVTLGGLSAGSIVATSLFVSPIVPDGLFNKVVAMSGLPISPPTTLNPKRAKSITKEISSAVKCSFRDTDTKDHPLSWNEIHCLKRVDPFDLVKASASISFSPMYGDDILPQQPQELIKSPIFKKNRYSLLIGTEQNEDVISHSTPTTVHDAITDLSNLFQDRFGVEKMDNFTSIIQSYFNELQEDQMANQTAVESIFHAIISDFTFICPSLLMGKIFSLNNQVYFYRNEVVLDADKDKRPFGTLHADDSALFIGYPFTTPDLYSDSDRTISLQMMKLLGTFVEDGYAPWPAVRNQDGKTTPYVWKITKELDYQNFEVDPYNNRCSEWAQIYQIDDL
;
A
#
# COMPACT_ATOMS: atom_id res chain seq x y z
N MET A 1 -7.36 -25.29 19.12
CA MET A 1 -7.07 -24.64 17.81
C MET A 1 -8.38 -24.25 17.17
N SER A 2 -8.67 -22.94 17.10
CA SER A 2 -9.84 -22.43 16.38
C SER A 2 -9.62 -22.67 14.88
N LYS A 3 -10.57 -23.34 14.23
CA LYS A 3 -10.50 -23.56 12.78
C LYS A 3 -10.89 -22.25 12.10
N CYS A 4 -9.99 -21.63 11.37
CA CYS A 4 -10.33 -20.58 10.42
C CYS A 4 -11.02 -21.23 9.22
N ARG A 5 -12.17 -20.72 8.81
CA ARG A 5 -12.77 -21.01 7.50
C ARG A 5 -12.57 -19.82 6.60
N LEU A 6 -11.95 -20.07 5.46
CA LEU A 6 -12.13 -19.19 4.33
C LEU A 6 -13.63 -19.28 3.98
N LEU A 7 -14.41 -18.26 4.34
CA LEU A 7 -15.79 -18.21 3.90
C LEU A 7 -15.80 -17.87 2.41
N HIS A 8 -15.68 -18.91 1.63
CA HIS A 8 -15.95 -18.87 0.22
C HIS A 8 -17.43 -19.13 -0.09
N SER A 9 -18.32 -19.01 0.89
CA SER A 9 -19.73 -19.29 0.65
C SER A 9 -20.64 -18.28 1.34
N ALA A 10 -21.21 -17.40 0.55
CA ALA A 10 -22.62 -17.11 0.73
C ALA A 10 -23.40 -18.45 0.68
N PRO A 11 -24.57 -18.60 1.34
CA PRO A 11 -25.24 -19.90 1.48
C PRO A 11 -25.42 -20.54 0.11
N LYS A 12 -24.71 -21.64 -0.08
CA LYS A 12 -24.71 -22.55 -1.24
C LYS A 12 -24.65 -21.89 -2.62
N GLY A 13 -23.48 -21.85 -3.15
CA GLY A 13 -23.21 -21.85 -4.58
C GLY A 13 -22.50 -20.63 -5.10
N THR A 14 -21.53 -20.82 -5.87
CA THR A 14 -20.78 -20.17 -6.92
C THR A 14 -19.84 -19.00 -6.58
N ASN A 15 -18.68 -19.12 -7.01
CA ASN A 15 -17.42 -18.43 -6.84
C ASN A 15 -17.37 -17.03 -7.37
N ARG A 16 -16.89 -16.10 -6.62
CA ARG A 16 -16.51 -14.74 -6.94
C ARG A 16 -17.39 -13.78 -6.16
N LEU A 17 -16.79 -13.08 -5.20
CA LEU A 17 -17.44 -11.90 -4.68
C LEU A 17 -16.93 -10.72 -5.51
N PRO A 18 -17.50 -10.48 -6.70
CA PRO A 18 -17.15 -9.31 -7.48
C PRO A 18 -17.67 -8.10 -6.71
N TYR A 19 -16.84 -7.13 -6.48
CA TYR A 19 -17.27 -5.88 -5.87
C TYR A 19 -17.57 -4.80 -6.92
N THR A 20 -17.31 -5.11 -8.21
CA THR A 20 -17.46 -4.20 -9.35
C THR A 20 -17.77 -4.97 -10.62
N LEU A 21 -18.24 -4.27 -11.64
CA LEU A 21 -18.27 -4.78 -13.00
C LEU A 21 -16.84 -5.02 -13.51
N PRO A 22 -16.59 -6.09 -14.30
CA PRO A 22 -15.26 -6.37 -14.83
C PRO A 22 -14.74 -5.21 -15.68
N PRO A 23 -13.52 -4.70 -15.46
CA PRO A 23 -12.93 -3.61 -16.24
C PRO A 23 -12.34 -4.13 -17.57
N VAL A 24 -13.18 -4.72 -18.41
CA VAL A 24 -12.78 -5.36 -19.69
C VAL A 24 -13.40 -4.65 -20.88
N GLY A 25 -12.75 -4.71 -22.02
CA GLY A 25 -13.26 -4.16 -23.29
C GLY A 25 -13.57 -2.65 -23.18
N PRO A 26 -14.82 -2.22 -23.37
CA PRO A 26 -15.19 -0.80 -23.27
C PRO A 26 -14.93 -0.20 -21.89
N LEU A 27 -14.98 -1.02 -20.81
CA LEU A 27 -14.75 -0.59 -19.43
C LEU A 27 -13.27 -0.62 -19.04
N ARG A 28 -12.36 -1.10 -19.91
CA ARG A 28 -10.92 -0.99 -19.66
C ARG A 28 -10.56 0.50 -19.48
N PHE A 29 -9.75 0.83 -18.49
CA PHE A 29 -9.29 2.17 -18.12
C PHE A 29 -10.36 3.13 -17.57
N THR A 30 -11.62 2.73 -17.48
CA THR A 30 -12.62 3.56 -16.83
C THR A 30 -12.51 3.49 -15.31
N ARG A 31 -13.12 4.45 -14.62
CA ARG A 31 -13.41 4.33 -13.19
C ARG A 31 -14.25 3.08 -12.94
N THR A 32 -14.23 2.62 -11.72
CA THR A 32 -14.91 1.39 -11.29
C THR A 32 -16.41 1.60 -11.21
N TYR A 33 -17.18 0.67 -11.77
CA TYR A 33 -18.64 0.67 -11.69
C TYR A 33 -19.11 -0.40 -10.71
N PRO A 34 -20.01 -0.07 -9.76
CA PRO A 34 -20.56 -1.06 -8.84
C PRO A 34 -21.33 -2.15 -9.58
N VAL A 35 -21.35 -3.35 -9.01
CA VAL A 35 -22.27 -4.39 -9.48
C VAL A 35 -23.68 -3.91 -9.22
N ALA A 36 -24.47 -3.69 -10.28
CA ALA A 36 -25.86 -3.32 -10.13
C ALA A 36 -26.62 -4.45 -9.41
N HIS A 37 -27.23 -4.14 -8.29
CA HIS A 37 -28.21 -5.01 -7.69
C HIS A 37 -29.45 -4.96 -8.59
N HIS A 38 -29.62 -5.96 -9.44
CA HIS A 38 -30.85 -6.11 -10.21
C HIS A 38 -32.01 -6.40 -9.24
N HIS A 39 -32.74 -5.36 -8.88
CA HIS A 39 -33.97 -5.47 -8.06
C HIS A 39 -35.13 -6.16 -8.78
N HIS A 40 -34.89 -6.68 -9.97
CA HIS A 40 -35.94 -7.31 -10.79
C HIS A 40 -35.76 -8.84 -10.77
N ASP A 41 -36.52 -9.50 -9.94
CA ASP A 41 -36.68 -10.94 -9.82
C ASP A 41 -35.98 -11.59 -8.62
N HIS A 42 -36.58 -11.50 -7.44
CA HIS A 42 -36.19 -12.20 -6.22
C HIS A 42 -36.10 -13.73 -6.36
N HIS A 43 -36.50 -14.28 -7.50
CA HIS A 43 -36.56 -15.73 -7.72
C HIS A 43 -35.35 -16.30 -8.47
N LYS A 44 -34.41 -15.49 -8.96
CA LYS A 44 -33.27 -15.94 -9.79
C LYS A 44 -31.95 -15.23 -9.51
N ALA A 45 -31.71 -14.77 -8.31
CA ALA A 45 -30.37 -14.25 -7.98
C ALA A 45 -29.31 -15.34 -8.23
N PRO A 46 -28.29 -15.10 -9.05
CA PRO A 46 -27.27 -16.09 -9.32
C PRO A 46 -26.52 -16.41 -8.03
N ILE A 47 -26.51 -17.69 -7.74
CA ILE A 47 -25.75 -18.19 -6.61
C ILE A 47 -24.25 -18.13 -6.97
N ILE A 48 -23.41 -17.38 -6.21
CA ILE A 48 -21.97 -17.20 -6.49
C ILE A 48 -21.13 -18.23 -5.69
N LYS A 49 -20.37 -19.27 -6.28
CA LYS A 49 -19.49 -20.24 -5.60
C LYS A 49 -18.17 -19.61 -5.19
N ALA A 50 -17.79 -19.50 -3.96
CA ALA A 50 -16.59 -18.88 -3.45
C ALA A 50 -15.66 -19.90 -2.76
N ASP A 51 -15.28 -20.97 -3.47
CA ASP A 51 -14.48 -22.10 -2.96
C ASP A 51 -13.02 -22.10 -3.45
N SER A 52 -12.60 -21.12 -4.23
CA SER A 52 -11.22 -20.98 -4.73
C SER A 52 -10.86 -19.53 -5.01
N PHE A 53 -9.58 -19.20 -4.93
CA PHE A 53 -9.09 -17.87 -5.33
C PHE A 53 -9.35 -17.60 -6.82
N LYS A 54 -9.51 -16.34 -7.16
CA LYS A 54 -9.80 -15.86 -8.50
C LYS A 54 -8.55 -15.38 -9.21
N PRO A 55 -8.63 -15.15 -10.53
CA PRO A 55 -7.51 -14.58 -11.27
C PRO A 55 -7.02 -13.30 -10.59
N ALA A 56 -5.71 -13.14 -10.53
CA ALA A 56 -5.11 -11.87 -10.20
C ALA A 56 -5.19 -10.92 -11.40
N CYS A 57 -5.05 -9.63 -11.13
CA CYS A 57 -5.01 -8.62 -12.18
C CYS A 57 -3.79 -8.81 -13.08
N ILE A 58 -3.93 -8.41 -14.35
CA ILE A 58 -2.86 -8.53 -15.34
C ILE A 58 -1.60 -7.80 -14.85
N GLN A 59 -0.48 -8.50 -14.90
CA GLN A 59 0.84 -8.10 -14.42
C GLN A 59 1.91 -8.96 -15.08
N SER A 60 3.20 -8.69 -14.84
CA SER A 60 4.27 -9.55 -15.32
C SER A 60 4.14 -10.97 -14.72
N PRO A 61 3.99 -12.01 -15.54
CA PRO A 61 3.89 -13.39 -15.05
C PRO A 61 5.10 -13.82 -14.23
N PHE A 62 6.29 -13.30 -14.54
CA PHE A 62 7.52 -13.64 -13.85
C PHE A 62 7.46 -13.30 -12.36
N PHE A 63 7.05 -12.08 -12.02
CA PHE A 63 6.94 -11.67 -10.61
C PHE A 63 5.81 -12.41 -9.90
N TYR A 64 4.71 -12.64 -10.57
CA TYR A 64 3.55 -13.28 -9.96
C TYR A 64 3.77 -14.77 -9.67
N GLN A 65 4.36 -15.51 -10.60
CA GLN A 65 4.67 -16.94 -10.42
C GLN A 65 5.64 -17.19 -9.26
N ALA A 66 6.59 -16.28 -9.03
CA ALA A 66 7.53 -16.40 -7.93
C ALA A 66 6.85 -16.30 -6.55
N HIS A 67 5.66 -15.65 -6.45
CA HIS A 67 5.03 -15.32 -5.17
C HIS A 67 3.66 -15.96 -4.94
N ALA A 68 2.95 -16.41 -5.98
CA ALA A 68 1.56 -16.80 -5.88
C ALA A 68 1.19 -18.18 -6.46
N GLY A 69 2.13 -18.92 -7.02
CA GLY A 69 1.84 -20.25 -7.61
C GLY A 69 1.02 -20.17 -8.91
N ASN A 70 0.21 -21.22 -9.19
CA ASN A 70 -0.53 -21.38 -10.46
C ASN A 70 -1.84 -20.59 -10.54
N VAL A 71 -1.86 -19.33 -10.11
CA VAL A 71 -3.06 -18.49 -10.28
C VAL A 71 -3.05 -17.86 -11.67
N THR A 72 -4.21 -17.89 -12.33
CA THR A 72 -4.38 -17.26 -13.65
C THR A 72 -4.41 -15.75 -13.55
N LEU A 73 -4.01 -15.05 -14.62
CA LEU A 73 -4.09 -13.60 -14.75
C LEU A 73 -5.26 -13.22 -15.65
N SER A 74 -5.99 -12.17 -15.31
CA SER A 74 -7.12 -11.67 -16.09
C SER A 74 -7.39 -10.20 -15.82
N GLU A 75 -7.92 -9.46 -16.77
CA GLU A 75 -8.50 -8.14 -16.50
C GLU A 75 -9.79 -8.24 -15.67
N ASN A 76 -10.53 -9.36 -15.78
CA ASN A 76 -11.65 -9.67 -14.89
C ASN A 76 -11.11 -10.20 -13.56
N CYS A 77 -10.54 -9.32 -12.75
CA CYS A 77 -9.79 -9.63 -11.54
C CYS A 77 -10.33 -8.96 -10.27
N LEU A 78 -11.27 -8.04 -10.37
CA LEU A 78 -11.72 -7.22 -9.24
C LEU A 78 -12.67 -7.99 -8.31
N TYR A 79 -12.04 -8.83 -7.50
CA TYR A 79 -12.68 -9.70 -6.51
C TYR A 79 -12.08 -9.50 -5.13
N LEU A 80 -12.87 -9.78 -4.11
CA LEU A 80 -12.41 -9.81 -2.73
C LEU A 80 -12.57 -11.21 -2.12
N ASN A 81 -11.78 -11.48 -1.08
CA ASN A 81 -11.86 -12.66 -0.23
C ASN A 81 -12.22 -12.22 1.19
N ILE A 82 -12.98 -13.03 1.90
CA ILE A 82 -13.39 -12.78 3.28
C ILE A 82 -12.90 -13.95 4.14
N PHE A 83 -12.10 -13.64 5.14
CA PHE A 83 -11.65 -14.57 6.17
C PHE A 83 -12.36 -14.21 7.47
N THR A 84 -13.07 -15.17 8.07
CA THR A 84 -13.79 -14.93 9.32
C THR A 84 -13.34 -15.91 10.39
N PRO A 85 -13.18 -15.45 11.65
CA PRO A 85 -12.93 -16.36 12.76
C PRO A 85 -14.16 -17.22 12.99
N VAL A 86 -13.96 -18.56 13.03
CA VAL A 86 -15.04 -19.50 13.31
C VAL A 86 -14.77 -20.21 14.63
N ARG A 87 -15.67 -20.00 15.60
CA ARG A 87 -15.69 -20.76 16.85
C ARG A 87 -16.79 -21.83 16.77
N GLY A 88 -16.35 -23.08 16.52
CA GLY A 88 -17.29 -24.21 16.39
C GLY A 88 -17.85 -24.39 14.97
N ASN A 89 -19.05 -24.99 14.87
CA ASN A 89 -19.68 -25.34 13.59
C ASN A 89 -20.66 -24.27 13.07
N GLU A 90 -20.94 -23.23 13.85
CA GLU A 90 -21.94 -22.21 13.52
C GLU A 90 -21.30 -20.81 13.49
N LEU A 91 -21.65 -20.05 12.46
CA LEU A 91 -21.44 -18.61 12.47
C LEU A 91 -22.31 -18.00 13.58
N ASN A 92 -21.68 -17.44 14.60
CA ASN A 92 -22.42 -16.69 15.62
C ASN A 92 -22.79 -15.32 15.04
N VAL A 93 -23.90 -15.25 14.35
CA VAL A 93 -24.43 -14.00 13.75
C VAL A 93 -24.88 -12.97 14.79
N THR A 94 -24.88 -13.31 16.07
CA THR A 94 -25.21 -12.36 17.15
C THR A 94 -24.04 -11.48 17.55
N LYS A 95 -22.80 -11.91 17.31
CA LYS A 95 -21.59 -11.10 17.48
C LYS A 95 -21.02 -10.73 16.11
N LEU A 96 -21.03 -9.44 15.78
CA LEU A 96 -20.33 -8.94 14.60
C LEU A 96 -18.84 -8.75 14.91
N TYR A 97 -17.97 -9.15 13.98
CA TYR A 97 -16.52 -9.01 14.09
C TYR A 97 -16.06 -7.67 13.50
N PRO A 98 -15.06 -7.00 14.10
CA PRO A 98 -14.42 -5.88 13.46
C PRO A 98 -13.73 -6.34 12.17
N VAL A 99 -13.66 -5.46 11.20
CA VAL A 99 -13.22 -5.79 9.84
C VAL A 99 -11.90 -5.11 9.53
N PHE A 100 -10.91 -5.88 9.10
CA PHE A 100 -9.66 -5.37 8.53
C PHE A 100 -9.68 -5.55 7.01
N VAL A 101 -9.71 -4.44 6.29
CA VAL A 101 -9.62 -4.42 4.83
C VAL A 101 -8.16 -4.21 4.48
N TYR A 102 -7.52 -5.25 3.93
CA TYR A 102 -6.10 -5.28 3.64
C TYR A 102 -5.83 -5.09 2.14
N VAL A 103 -5.05 -4.06 1.82
CA VAL A 103 -4.55 -3.76 0.47
C VAL A 103 -3.12 -4.27 0.36
N HIS A 104 -2.87 -5.16 -0.60
CA HIS A 104 -1.53 -5.73 -0.80
C HIS A 104 -0.54 -4.71 -1.34
N GLY A 105 0.74 -4.92 -1.07
CA GLY A 105 1.85 -4.12 -1.59
C GLY A 105 2.25 -4.49 -3.02
N SER A 106 3.57 -4.35 -3.30
CA SER A 106 4.25 -4.77 -4.55
C SER A 106 4.31 -3.67 -5.62
N ALA A 107 4.76 -2.49 -5.18
CA ALA A 107 5.15 -1.35 -6.05
C ALA A 107 4.08 -0.95 -7.09
N PHE A 108 2.79 -1.19 -6.81
CA PHE A 108 1.65 -0.98 -7.73
C PHE A 108 1.71 -1.77 -9.04
N ALA A 109 2.69 -2.65 -9.22
CA ALA A 109 2.98 -3.31 -10.49
C ALA A 109 2.63 -4.80 -10.50
N PHE A 110 2.61 -5.46 -9.34
CA PHE A 110 2.33 -6.89 -9.21
C PHE A 110 1.64 -7.22 -7.87
N GLY A 111 1.32 -8.51 -7.65
CA GLY A 111 0.66 -8.97 -6.45
C GLY A 111 -0.80 -9.37 -6.67
N GLY A 112 -1.49 -9.63 -5.58
CA GLY A 112 -2.91 -10.01 -5.58
C GLY A 112 -3.31 -10.75 -4.32
N PRO A 113 -4.60 -10.83 -4.03
CA PRO A 113 -5.13 -11.36 -2.76
C PRO A 113 -4.98 -12.88 -2.60
N ALA A 114 -4.56 -13.58 -3.67
CA ALA A 114 -4.29 -15.02 -3.64
C ALA A 114 -2.82 -15.35 -3.31
N GLY A 115 -1.93 -14.35 -3.31
CA GLY A 115 -0.53 -14.53 -2.98
C GLY A 115 -0.33 -15.12 -1.59
N ILE A 116 0.70 -15.96 -1.41
CA ILE A 116 0.96 -16.63 -0.13
C ILE A 116 1.15 -15.63 1.02
N HIS A 117 1.73 -14.47 0.72
CA HIS A 117 1.92 -13.37 1.68
C HIS A 117 0.64 -12.57 1.98
N ASN A 118 -0.47 -12.85 1.30
CA ASN A 118 -1.74 -12.13 1.45
C ASN A 118 -2.88 -13.04 1.93
N GLN A 119 -2.54 -14.29 2.32
CA GLN A 119 -3.49 -15.25 2.86
C GLN A 119 -3.69 -15.02 4.35
N ALA A 120 -4.80 -14.40 4.71
CA ALA A 120 -5.05 -13.86 6.05
C ALA A 120 -5.83 -14.81 7.00
N GLN A 121 -5.87 -16.12 6.71
CA GLN A 121 -6.59 -17.10 7.54
C GLN A 121 -6.06 -17.17 8.98
N TYR A 122 -4.75 -17.03 9.16
CA TYR A 122 -4.14 -17.07 10.48
C TYR A 122 -4.38 -15.78 11.25
N LEU A 123 -4.22 -14.62 10.60
CA LEU A 123 -4.56 -13.34 11.19
C LEU A 123 -6.04 -13.31 11.63
N SER A 124 -6.95 -13.73 10.77
CA SER A 124 -8.37 -13.80 11.12
C SER A 124 -8.62 -14.69 12.33
N ALA A 125 -7.99 -15.89 12.37
CA ALA A 125 -8.19 -16.85 13.44
C ALA A 125 -7.60 -16.40 14.78
N PHE A 126 -6.40 -15.84 14.77
CA PHE A 126 -5.66 -15.50 15.99
C PHE A 126 -5.88 -14.05 16.45
N GLY A 127 -6.17 -13.15 15.51
CA GLY A 127 -6.56 -11.78 15.82
C GLY A 127 -8.03 -11.63 16.24
N ASP A 128 -8.86 -12.65 16.08
CA ASP A 128 -10.32 -12.64 16.33
C ASP A 128 -11.05 -11.54 15.54
N ILE A 129 -10.61 -11.28 14.33
CA ILE A 129 -11.12 -10.23 13.42
C ILE A 129 -11.52 -10.84 12.07
N MET A 130 -12.45 -10.19 11.40
CA MET A 130 -12.71 -10.49 9.99
C MET A 130 -11.69 -9.78 9.11
N VAL A 131 -11.07 -10.50 8.17
CA VAL A 131 -10.12 -9.90 7.22
C VAL A 131 -10.69 -9.98 5.81
N VAL A 132 -10.69 -8.86 5.11
CA VAL A 132 -11.04 -8.76 3.70
C VAL A 132 -9.78 -8.42 2.92
N THR A 133 -9.38 -9.29 1.97
CA THR A 133 -8.32 -8.99 1.01
C THR A 133 -8.93 -8.79 -0.37
N MET A 134 -8.40 -7.87 -1.16
CA MET A 134 -8.97 -7.55 -2.46
C MET A 134 -7.90 -7.44 -3.54
N ALA A 135 -8.29 -7.67 -4.81
CA ALA A 135 -7.53 -7.28 -5.96
C ALA A 135 -7.91 -5.85 -6.39
N HIS A 136 -6.96 -5.10 -6.87
CA HIS A 136 -7.14 -3.83 -7.56
C HIS A 136 -6.28 -3.84 -8.83
N ARG A 137 -6.60 -3.01 -9.81
CA ARG A 137 -5.81 -2.93 -11.04
C ARG A 137 -4.37 -2.50 -10.76
N LEU A 138 -3.46 -2.94 -11.64
CA LEU A 138 -2.02 -2.77 -11.45
C LEU A 138 -1.38 -2.09 -12.66
N GLY A 139 -0.25 -1.44 -12.43
CA GLY A 139 0.56 -0.84 -13.47
C GLY A 139 -0.22 0.10 -14.38
N PHE A 140 0.08 0.05 -15.66
CA PHE A 140 -0.61 0.88 -16.64
C PHE A 140 -2.12 0.62 -16.74
N LEU A 141 -2.58 -0.61 -16.48
CA LEU A 141 -4.02 -0.94 -16.52
C LEU A 141 -4.82 -0.25 -15.39
N GLY A 142 -4.15 0.15 -14.30
CA GLY A 142 -4.76 0.85 -13.18
C GLY A 142 -4.51 2.37 -13.16
N ARG A 143 -3.66 2.93 -14.04
CA ARG A 143 -3.17 4.32 -13.89
C ARG A 143 -2.93 5.11 -15.19
N PRO A 144 -3.58 4.81 -16.33
CA PRO A 144 -3.41 5.66 -17.49
C PRO A 144 -4.10 7.03 -17.26
N TYR A 145 -3.43 8.09 -17.71
CA TYR A 145 -3.92 9.46 -17.56
C TYR A 145 -3.63 10.28 -18.82
N ASP A 146 -4.63 11.01 -19.32
CA ASP A 146 -4.49 11.83 -20.52
C ASP A 146 -4.87 13.31 -20.32
N GLY A 147 -5.33 13.67 -19.12
CA GLY A 147 -5.72 15.03 -18.77
C GLY A 147 -6.85 15.06 -17.74
N PRO A 148 -7.22 16.26 -17.24
CA PRO A 148 -8.35 16.42 -16.35
C PRO A 148 -9.64 16.01 -17.07
N VAL A 149 -10.55 15.39 -16.33
CA VAL A 149 -11.91 15.07 -16.81
C VAL A 149 -12.68 16.39 -16.75
N GLU A 150 -13.04 16.94 -17.91
CA GLU A 150 -14.04 18.01 -17.95
C GLU A 150 -15.41 17.39 -17.61
N ASP A 151 -16.27 18.12 -16.91
CA ASP A 151 -17.56 17.67 -16.35
C ASP A 151 -18.62 17.29 -17.41
N ASP A 152 -18.20 16.76 -18.54
CA ASP A 152 -19.07 16.27 -19.58
C ASP A 152 -19.28 14.75 -19.41
N GLU A 153 -20.36 14.36 -18.73
CA GLU A 153 -20.77 12.96 -18.55
C GLU A 153 -20.83 12.16 -19.87
N GLN A 154 -21.01 12.86 -21.01
CA GLN A 154 -21.07 12.21 -22.33
C GLN A 154 -19.69 11.75 -22.83
N ASN A 155 -18.60 12.34 -22.32
CA ASN A 155 -17.22 11.98 -22.67
C ASN A 155 -16.57 10.94 -21.74
N TYR A 156 -17.25 10.53 -20.67
CA TYR A 156 -16.69 9.66 -19.63
C TYR A 156 -16.07 8.34 -20.10
N PRO A 157 -16.60 7.62 -21.10
CA PRO A 157 -15.95 6.41 -21.62
C PRO A 157 -14.67 6.67 -22.44
N HIS A 158 -14.40 7.92 -22.76
CA HIS A 158 -13.36 8.34 -23.71
C HIS A 158 -12.15 9.01 -23.04
N HIS A 159 -12.13 9.11 -21.72
CA HIS A 159 -11.02 9.66 -20.96
C HIS A 159 -10.25 8.59 -20.19
N LEU A 160 -9.00 8.90 -19.87
CA LEU A 160 -8.11 8.14 -19.00
C LEU A 160 -7.91 8.94 -17.71
N PRO A 161 -8.76 8.73 -16.70
CA PRO A 161 -8.87 9.65 -15.56
C PRO A 161 -7.69 9.60 -14.57
N GLY A 162 -6.82 8.58 -14.64
CA GLY A 162 -5.79 8.34 -13.63
C GLY A 162 -6.34 7.67 -12.36
N ASN A 163 -5.47 7.07 -11.55
CA ASN A 163 -5.81 6.48 -10.25
C ASN A 163 -7.02 5.52 -10.24
N GLN A 164 -7.27 4.81 -11.34
CA GLN A 164 -8.41 3.88 -11.43
C GLN A 164 -8.33 2.76 -10.39
N ASP A 165 -7.12 2.36 -10.00
CA ASP A 165 -6.89 1.38 -8.95
C ASP A 165 -7.28 1.90 -7.55
N LEU A 166 -7.14 3.20 -7.28
CA LEU A 166 -7.64 3.80 -6.04
C LEU A 166 -9.19 3.78 -6.02
N HIS A 167 -9.83 4.04 -7.17
CA HIS A 167 -11.28 3.87 -7.30
C HIS A 167 -11.73 2.43 -7.09
N ASP A 168 -10.92 1.44 -7.51
CA ASP A 168 -11.19 0.02 -7.23
C ASP A 168 -11.25 -0.22 -5.71
N VAL A 169 -10.31 0.35 -4.94
CA VAL A 169 -10.30 0.20 -3.47
C VAL A 169 -11.48 0.93 -2.82
N ILE A 170 -11.81 2.16 -3.26
CA ILE A 170 -13.01 2.87 -2.78
C ILE A 170 -14.27 2.00 -3.00
N GLN A 171 -14.41 1.42 -4.19
CA GLN A 171 -15.56 0.58 -4.51
C GLN A 171 -15.60 -0.69 -3.66
N SER A 172 -14.44 -1.28 -3.32
CA SER A 172 -14.39 -2.42 -2.42
C SER A 172 -14.80 -2.05 -0.99
N LEU A 173 -14.42 -0.87 -0.51
CA LEU A 173 -14.86 -0.35 0.79
C LEU A 173 -16.38 -0.09 0.83
N GLN A 174 -16.95 0.45 -0.24
CA GLN A 174 -18.40 0.61 -0.37
C GLN A 174 -19.11 -0.75 -0.37
N TRP A 175 -18.53 -1.73 -1.08
CA TRP A 175 -19.05 -3.10 -1.05
C TRP A 175 -19.00 -3.69 0.36
N VAL A 176 -17.89 -3.54 1.09
CA VAL A 176 -17.75 -3.97 2.48
C VAL A 176 -18.81 -3.30 3.35
N HIS A 177 -18.94 -1.99 3.30
CA HIS A 177 -19.94 -1.25 4.08
C HIS A 177 -21.36 -1.78 3.85
N ASN A 178 -21.73 -2.07 2.61
CA ASN A 178 -23.06 -2.50 2.25
C ASN A 178 -23.35 -3.99 2.55
N ASN A 179 -22.33 -4.85 2.56
CA ASN A 179 -22.54 -6.30 2.51
C ASN A 179 -21.91 -7.09 3.66
N ILE A 180 -20.87 -6.57 4.33
CA ILE A 180 -20.05 -7.38 5.23
C ILE A 180 -20.83 -7.92 6.44
N ARG A 181 -21.93 -7.27 6.82
CA ARG A 181 -22.83 -7.71 7.89
C ARG A 181 -23.42 -9.09 7.61
N TYR A 182 -23.70 -9.42 6.34
CA TYR A 182 -24.22 -10.73 5.95
C TYR A 182 -23.21 -11.86 6.12
N PHE A 183 -21.92 -11.50 6.30
CA PHE A 183 -20.81 -12.42 6.56
C PHE A 183 -20.39 -12.44 8.04
N GLY A 184 -21.07 -11.67 8.90
CA GLY A 184 -20.78 -11.55 10.33
C GLY A 184 -19.77 -10.44 10.66
N GLY A 185 -19.43 -9.55 9.72
CA GLY A 185 -18.58 -8.37 9.95
C GLY A 185 -19.40 -7.14 10.34
N ASP A 186 -18.76 -6.23 11.06
CA ASP A 186 -19.34 -4.97 11.48
C ASP A 186 -18.94 -3.84 10.53
N PRO A 187 -19.87 -3.31 9.72
CA PRO A 187 -19.59 -2.24 8.79
C PRO A 187 -19.20 -0.91 9.48
N ASP A 188 -19.54 -0.74 10.76
CA ASP A 188 -19.23 0.46 11.54
C ASP A 188 -17.84 0.37 12.23
N ARG A 189 -17.20 -0.79 12.19
CA ARG A 189 -15.86 -1.06 12.76
C ARG A 189 -14.89 -1.56 11.71
N VAL A 190 -14.65 -0.74 10.68
CA VAL A 190 -13.77 -1.06 9.58
C VAL A 190 -12.41 -0.36 9.76
N THR A 191 -11.35 -1.12 9.64
CA THR A 191 -9.96 -0.64 9.57
C THR A 191 -9.46 -0.85 8.14
N LEU A 192 -8.96 0.20 7.51
CA LEU A 192 -8.28 0.11 6.22
C LEU A 192 -6.76 0.03 6.46
N GLY A 193 -6.07 -0.88 5.81
CA GLY A 193 -4.62 -0.94 5.94
C GLY A 193 -3.95 -1.68 4.80
N GLY A 194 -2.65 -1.61 4.79
CA GLY A 194 -1.84 -2.28 3.78
C GLY A 194 -0.35 -2.16 4.03
N LEU A 195 0.41 -2.79 3.16
CA LEU A 195 1.87 -2.78 3.15
C LEU A 195 2.39 -2.01 1.95
N SER A 196 3.48 -1.21 2.11
CA SER A 196 4.18 -0.63 0.96
C SER A 196 3.23 0.17 0.06
N ALA A 197 3.16 -0.16 -1.23
CA ALA A 197 2.19 0.41 -2.16
C ALA A 197 0.74 0.33 -1.65
N GLY A 198 0.34 -0.75 -0.98
CA GLY A 198 -0.98 -0.88 -0.35
C GLY A 198 -1.19 0.07 0.83
N SER A 199 -0.14 0.32 1.62
CA SER A 199 -0.13 1.34 2.66
C SER A 199 -0.30 2.75 2.08
N ILE A 200 0.42 3.04 0.99
CA ILE A 200 0.29 4.31 0.26
C ILE A 200 -1.13 4.50 -0.29
N VAL A 201 -1.74 3.44 -0.83
CA VAL A 201 -3.15 3.49 -1.26
C VAL A 201 -4.06 3.79 -0.06
N ALA A 202 -3.94 3.03 1.02
CA ALA A 202 -4.79 3.20 2.21
C ALA A 202 -4.68 4.63 2.79
N THR A 203 -3.48 5.16 2.88
CA THR A 203 -3.23 6.49 3.42
C THR A 203 -3.54 7.62 2.41
N SER A 204 -3.44 7.38 1.10
CA SER A 204 -3.95 8.28 0.07
C SER A 204 -5.48 8.41 0.15
N LEU A 205 -6.20 7.30 0.38
CA LEU A 205 -7.65 7.32 0.60
C LEU A 205 -8.02 7.97 1.93
N PHE A 206 -7.19 7.84 2.97
CA PHE A 206 -7.39 8.56 4.23
C PHE A 206 -7.33 10.07 4.05
N VAL A 207 -6.44 10.60 3.23
CA VAL A 207 -6.35 12.06 2.97
C VAL A 207 -7.30 12.55 1.88
N SER A 208 -7.91 11.65 1.12
CA SER A 208 -8.78 11.98 -0.01
C SER A 208 -10.09 12.65 0.45
N PRO A 209 -10.47 13.79 -0.17
CA PRO A 209 -11.73 14.47 0.16
C PRO A 209 -12.97 13.76 -0.36
N ILE A 210 -12.85 12.91 -1.38
CA ILE A 210 -14.01 12.22 -1.97
C ILE A 210 -14.37 10.91 -1.26
N VAL A 211 -13.51 10.40 -0.39
CA VAL A 211 -13.79 9.19 0.38
C VAL A 211 -14.79 9.52 1.49
N PRO A 212 -16.01 8.97 1.45
CA PRO A 212 -17.03 9.25 2.44
C PRO A 212 -16.58 8.87 3.85
N ASP A 213 -16.98 9.66 4.84
CA ASP A 213 -16.84 9.28 6.24
C ASP A 213 -17.69 8.05 6.53
N GLY A 214 -17.18 7.16 7.41
CA GLY A 214 -17.87 5.94 7.80
C GLY A 214 -17.50 4.70 6.97
N LEU A 215 -16.78 4.81 5.87
CA LEU A 215 -16.27 3.62 5.17
C LEU A 215 -15.18 2.89 5.98
N PHE A 216 -14.41 3.62 6.77
CA PHE A 216 -13.48 3.11 7.76
C PHE A 216 -13.24 4.16 8.84
N ASN A 217 -12.75 3.76 10.00
CA ASN A 217 -12.46 4.64 11.13
C ASN A 217 -11.08 4.44 11.76
N LYS A 218 -10.31 3.50 11.23
CA LYS A 218 -8.93 3.22 11.62
C LYS A 218 -8.07 2.96 10.40
N VAL A 219 -6.76 3.22 10.52
CA VAL A 219 -5.79 2.98 9.45
C VAL A 219 -4.59 2.22 10.00
N VAL A 220 -4.11 1.23 9.25
CA VAL A 220 -2.84 0.54 9.50
C VAL A 220 -1.93 0.75 8.30
N ALA A 221 -0.85 1.47 8.51
CA ALA A 221 0.13 1.81 7.48
C ALA A 221 1.45 1.11 7.75
N MET A 222 1.75 0.05 7.01
CA MET A 222 3.01 -0.69 7.08
C MET A 222 3.94 -0.20 5.98
N SER A 223 4.99 0.53 6.32
CA SER A 223 6.04 0.98 5.39
C SER A 223 5.51 1.68 4.13
N GLY A 224 4.89 2.86 4.30
CA GLY A 224 4.48 3.68 3.17
C GLY A 224 3.38 4.68 3.47
N LEU A 225 3.65 5.94 3.17
CA LEU A 225 2.69 7.04 3.24
C LEU A 225 2.65 7.83 1.91
N PRO A 226 1.65 8.69 1.68
CA PRO A 226 1.47 9.31 0.36
C PRO A 226 2.59 10.25 -0.08
N ILE A 227 3.49 10.62 0.81
CA ILE A 227 4.69 11.42 0.50
C ILE A 227 5.96 10.57 0.38
N SER A 228 5.90 9.25 0.65
CA SER A 228 7.04 8.33 0.47
C SER A 228 7.47 8.30 -1.00
N PRO A 229 8.72 8.65 -1.34
CA PRO A 229 9.16 8.65 -2.74
C PRO A 229 9.29 7.25 -3.34
N PRO A 230 8.94 7.08 -4.60
CA PRO A 230 8.34 7.98 -5.59
C PRO A 230 6.81 7.85 -5.62
N THR A 231 6.09 8.39 -4.67
CA THR A 231 4.70 7.98 -4.39
C THR A 231 3.61 8.88 -4.93
N THR A 232 3.95 10.06 -5.46
CA THR A 232 2.97 10.85 -6.19
C THR A 232 3.55 11.40 -7.49
N LEU A 233 2.91 11.07 -8.59
CA LEU A 233 3.26 11.60 -9.90
C LEU A 233 2.57 12.95 -10.10
N ASN A 234 3.29 13.89 -10.70
CA ASN A 234 2.63 15.07 -11.22
C ASN A 234 1.84 14.75 -12.51
N PRO A 235 0.77 15.48 -12.81
CA PRO A 235 -0.09 15.22 -13.97
C PRO A 235 0.65 15.20 -15.30
N LYS A 236 1.68 16.05 -15.48
CA LYS A 236 2.48 16.09 -16.71
C LYS A 236 3.26 14.79 -16.91
N ARG A 237 3.88 14.26 -15.85
CA ARG A 237 4.62 12.99 -15.94
C ARG A 237 3.67 11.81 -16.16
N ALA A 238 2.53 11.76 -15.48
CA ALA A 238 1.50 10.73 -15.68
C ALA A 238 1.01 10.70 -17.14
N LYS A 239 0.75 11.89 -17.71
CA LYS A 239 0.36 12.03 -19.12
C LYS A 239 1.49 11.62 -20.07
N SER A 240 2.74 11.99 -19.79
CA SER A 240 3.91 11.56 -20.57
C SER A 240 4.05 10.05 -20.60
N ILE A 241 3.90 9.37 -19.46
CA ILE A 241 3.93 7.91 -19.37
C ILE A 241 2.86 7.29 -20.27
N THR A 242 1.64 7.81 -20.23
CA THR A 242 0.55 7.31 -21.07
C THR A 242 0.87 7.41 -22.56
N LYS A 243 1.46 8.54 -22.99
CA LYS A 243 1.89 8.75 -24.37
C LYS A 243 3.07 7.87 -24.77
N GLU A 244 4.05 7.69 -23.91
CA GLU A 244 5.18 6.77 -24.11
C GLU A 244 4.68 5.35 -24.39
N ILE A 245 3.76 4.85 -23.56
CA ILE A 245 3.18 3.51 -23.72
C ILE A 245 2.32 3.45 -24.98
N SER A 246 1.48 4.46 -25.27
CA SER A 246 0.67 4.53 -26.48
C SER A 246 1.52 4.43 -27.75
N SER A 247 2.65 5.12 -27.76
CA SER A 247 3.61 5.06 -28.87
C SER A 247 4.28 3.69 -28.97
N ALA A 248 4.71 3.11 -27.86
CA ALA A 248 5.36 1.79 -27.81
C ALA A 248 4.46 0.67 -28.34
N VAL A 249 3.15 0.75 -28.11
CA VAL A 249 2.16 -0.22 -28.61
C VAL A 249 1.52 0.21 -29.94
N LYS A 250 2.07 1.24 -30.61
CA LYS A 250 1.63 1.73 -31.93
C LYS A 250 0.19 2.25 -31.96
N CYS A 251 -0.27 2.83 -30.86
CA CYS A 251 -1.57 3.50 -30.75
C CYS A 251 -1.49 5.04 -30.83
N SER A 252 -0.32 5.60 -31.08
CA SER A 252 -0.15 7.04 -31.35
C SER A 252 -0.27 7.28 -32.86
N PHE A 253 -1.19 8.14 -33.28
CA PHE A 253 -1.50 8.43 -34.69
C PHE A 253 -1.11 9.86 -35.09
N ARG A 254 -0.55 10.65 -34.18
CA ARG A 254 -0.14 12.03 -34.43
C ARG A 254 1.36 12.16 -34.41
N ASP A 255 1.89 13.07 -35.21
CA ASP A 255 3.29 13.48 -35.15
C ASP A 255 3.63 13.99 -33.74
N THR A 256 4.77 13.58 -33.23
CA THR A 256 5.18 13.69 -31.80
C THR A 256 5.40 15.13 -31.30
N ASP A 257 5.21 16.16 -32.12
CA ASP A 257 5.56 17.55 -31.78
C ASP A 257 4.53 18.30 -30.92
N THR A 258 3.37 17.71 -30.60
CA THR A 258 2.37 18.35 -29.76
C THR A 258 2.20 17.63 -28.42
N LYS A 259 3.17 17.80 -27.53
CA LYS A 259 3.24 17.10 -26.23
C LYS A 259 2.08 17.42 -25.26
N ASP A 260 1.29 18.46 -25.50
CA ASP A 260 0.29 18.94 -24.53
C ASP A 260 -1.18 18.56 -24.81
N HIS A 261 -1.48 17.95 -25.93
CA HIS A 261 -2.87 17.54 -26.21
C HIS A 261 -3.22 16.20 -25.53
N PRO A 262 -4.48 16.03 -25.04
CA PRO A 262 -4.98 14.71 -24.61
C PRO A 262 -4.98 13.73 -25.79
N LEU A 263 -5.02 12.43 -25.47
CA LEU A 263 -5.15 11.39 -26.47
C LEU A 263 -6.48 11.55 -27.22
N SER A 264 -6.46 11.31 -28.53
CA SER A 264 -7.68 11.27 -29.32
C SER A 264 -8.52 10.04 -28.99
N TRP A 265 -9.80 10.08 -29.31
CA TRP A 265 -10.71 8.94 -29.19
C TRP A 265 -10.15 7.68 -29.90
N ASN A 266 -9.56 7.84 -31.08
CA ASN A 266 -8.96 6.72 -31.84
C ASN A 266 -7.78 6.09 -31.11
N GLU A 267 -6.94 6.90 -30.44
CA GLU A 267 -5.79 6.43 -29.66
C GLU A 267 -6.26 5.67 -28.40
N ILE A 268 -7.23 6.21 -27.68
CA ILE A 268 -7.82 5.54 -26.52
C ILE A 268 -8.51 4.24 -26.94
N HIS A 269 -9.27 4.26 -28.03
CA HIS A 269 -9.94 3.08 -28.56
C HIS A 269 -8.94 2.01 -29.06
N CYS A 270 -7.80 2.42 -29.61
CA CYS A 270 -6.70 1.53 -29.93
C CYS A 270 -6.14 0.89 -28.65
N LEU A 271 -5.78 1.68 -27.63
CA LEU A 271 -5.26 1.20 -26.35
C LEU A 271 -6.21 0.19 -25.67
N LYS A 272 -7.53 0.42 -25.76
CA LYS A 272 -8.52 -0.52 -25.22
C LYS A 272 -8.56 -1.88 -25.93
N ARG A 273 -7.95 -2.02 -27.11
CA ARG A 273 -7.88 -3.25 -27.92
C ARG A 273 -6.54 -3.94 -27.89
N VAL A 274 -5.49 -3.29 -27.40
CA VAL A 274 -4.16 -3.89 -27.25
C VAL A 274 -4.25 -5.08 -26.30
N ASP A 275 -3.50 -6.14 -26.57
CA ASP A 275 -3.35 -7.24 -25.62
C ASP A 275 -2.82 -6.70 -24.28
N PRO A 276 -3.45 -7.01 -23.14
CA PRO A 276 -3.05 -6.45 -21.86
C PRO A 276 -1.62 -6.82 -21.45
N PHE A 277 -1.08 -7.95 -21.91
CA PHE A 277 0.32 -8.31 -21.66
C PHE A 277 1.30 -7.48 -22.49
N ASP A 278 0.91 -7.02 -23.69
CA ASP A 278 1.71 -6.08 -24.47
C ASP A 278 1.80 -4.71 -23.77
N LEU A 279 0.73 -4.26 -23.11
CA LEU A 279 0.75 -3.05 -22.28
C LEU A 279 1.68 -3.20 -21.08
N VAL A 280 1.64 -4.34 -20.39
CA VAL A 280 2.57 -4.65 -19.29
C VAL A 280 4.02 -4.67 -19.76
N LYS A 281 4.27 -5.30 -20.92
CA LYS A 281 5.62 -5.34 -21.51
C LYS A 281 6.11 -3.96 -21.92
N ALA A 282 5.27 -3.13 -22.53
CA ALA A 282 5.61 -1.77 -22.92
C ALA A 282 5.89 -0.84 -21.72
N SER A 283 5.38 -1.19 -20.54
CA SER A 283 5.55 -0.42 -19.31
C SER A 283 6.53 -1.05 -18.29
N ALA A 284 7.28 -2.08 -18.68
CA ALA A 284 8.08 -2.87 -17.74
C ALA A 284 9.18 -2.09 -16.99
N SER A 285 9.71 -1.02 -17.58
CA SER A 285 10.71 -0.14 -16.96
C SER A 285 10.11 1.08 -16.24
N ILE A 286 8.78 1.20 -16.21
CA ILE A 286 8.09 2.37 -15.66
C ILE A 286 7.65 2.07 -14.23
N SER A 287 8.05 2.93 -13.29
CA SER A 287 7.51 2.94 -11.94
C SER A 287 6.17 3.65 -11.92
N PHE A 288 5.16 3.00 -11.35
CA PHE A 288 3.83 3.57 -11.19
C PHE A 288 3.61 4.03 -9.75
N SER A 289 2.87 5.12 -9.60
CA SER A 289 2.50 5.70 -8.30
C SER A 289 1.16 6.43 -8.44
N PRO A 290 0.41 6.68 -7.35
CA PRO A 290 -0.71 7.60 -7.39
C PRO A 290 -0.30 8.93 -7.99
N MET A 291 -1.21 9.58 -8.68
CA MET A 291 -1.01 10.94 -9.16
C MET A 291 -1.88 11.93 -8.36
N TYR A 292 -1.43 13.18 -8.26
CA TYR A 292 -2.29 14.27 -7.79
C TYR A 292 -2.87 15.05 -8.97
N GLY A 293 -3.91 15.85 -8.72
CA GLY A 293 -4.60 16.66 -9.72
C GLY A 293 -5.84 15.99 -10.30
N ASP A 294 -6.33 14.94 -9.67
CA ASP A 294 -7.65 14.31 -9.93
C ASP A 294 -8.61 14.57 -8.75
N ASP A 295 -9.75 13.91 -8.74
CA ASP A 295 -10.73 14.04 -7.67
C ASP A 295 -10.33 13.31 -6.38
N ILE A 296 -9.53 12.24 -6.46
CA ILE A 296 -9.03 11.51 -5.27
C ILE A 296 -7.96 12.33 -4.56
N LEU A 297 -6.98 12.82 -5.28
CA LEU A 297 -5.88 13.63 -4.78
C LEU A 297 -5.81 14.96 -5.55
N PRO A 298 -6.70 15.91 -5.26
CA PRO A 298 -6.77 17.18 -6.03
C PRO A 298 -5.52 18.04 -5.90
N GLN A 299 -4.73 17.83 -4.85
CA GLN A 299 -3.48 18.52 -4.57
C GLN A 299 -2.41 17.51 -4.15
N GLN A 300 -1.16 17.94 -4.02
CA GLN A 300 -0.13 17.11 -3.41
C GLN A 300 -0.56 16.70 -1.99
N PRO A 301 -0.29 15.46 -1.55
CA PRO A 301 -0.76 14.98 -0.24
C PRO A 301 -0.36 15.89 0.94
N GLN A 302 0.86 16.43 0.94
CA GLN A 302 1.34 17.34 1.98
C GLN A 302 0.59 18.70 1.99
N GLU A 303 0.09 19.17 0.84
CA GLU A 303 -0.74 20.35 0.75
C GLU A 303 -2.19 20.04 1.14
N LEU A 304 -2.68 18.86 0.72
CA LEU A 304 -4.04 18.42 0.97
C LEU A 304 -4.32 18.28 2.47
N ILE A 305 -3.40 17.75 3.25
CA ILE A 305 -3.57 17.59 4.71
C ILE A 305 -3.57 18.93 5.46
N LYS A 306 -2.91 19.97 4.92
CA LYS A 306 -2.94 21.34 5.45
C LYS A 306 -4.19 22.11 5.00
N SER A 307 -4.90 21.60 4.01
CA SER A 307 -6.08 22.25 3.42
C SER A 307 -7.32 22.09 4.32
N PRO A 308 -8.23 23.11 4.35
CA PRO A 308 -9.54 22.97 4.98
C PRO A 308 -10.42 21.86 4.39
N ILE A 309 -10.06 21.31 3.23
CA ILE A 309 -10.76 20.18 2.60
C ILE A 309 -10.50 18.89 3.39
N PHE A 310 -9.33 18.74 4.02
CA PHE A 310 -9.02 17.59 4.87
C PHE A 310 -9.81 17.69 6.19
N LYS A 311 -10.80 16.79 6.33
CA LYS A 311 -11.73 16.80 7.48
C LYS A 311 -11.60 15.56 8.37
N LYS A 312 -10.69 14.65 8.07
CA LYS A 312 -10.54 13.40 8.82
C LYS A 312 -10.01 13.68 10.24
N ASN A 313 -10.85 13.44 11.22
CA ASN A 313 -10.50 13.57 12.64
C ASN A 313 -11.08 12.42 13.44
N ARG A 314 -10.50 12.16 14.62
CA ARG A 314 -10.90 11.08 15.53
C ARG A 314 -10.69 9.67 14.96
N TYR A 315 -9.74 9.51 14.05
CA TYR A 315 -9.28 8.20 13.61
C TYR A 315 -8.18 7.69 14.53
N SER A 316 -8.00 6.37 14.56
CA SER A 316 -6.79 5.76 15.13
C SER A 316 -5.90 5.25 13.99
N LEU A 317 -4.62 5.60 14.03
CA LEU A 317 -3.63 5.20 13.04
C LEU A 317 -2.51 4.41 13.71
N LEU A 318 -2.17 3.26 13.14
CA LEU A 318 -0.98 2.47 13.48
C LEU A 318 -0.03 2.58 12.29
N ILE A 319 1.11 3.22 12.51
CA ILE A 319 2.11 3.48 11.46
C ILE A 319 3.38 2.73 11.83
N GLY A 320 3.85 1.89 10.94
CA GLY A 320 5.03 1.07 11.15
C GLY A 320 6.08 1.20 10.08
N THR A 321 7.32 0.96 10.48
CA THR A 321 8.49 0.85 9.60
C THR A 321 9.37 -0.31 10.02
N GLU A 322 10.26 -0.71 9.14
CA GLU A 322 11.36 -1.63 9.43
C GLU A 322 12.58 -0.88 9.99
N GLN A 323 13.50 -1.62 10.59
CA GLN A 323 14.80 -1.08 10.95
C GLN A 323 15.58 -0.64 9.70
N ASN A 324 15.47 -1.41 8.62
CA ASN A 324 16.00 -1.13 7.31
C ASN A 324 14.92 -1.35 6.24
N GLU A 325 14.67 -0.35 5.42
CA GLU A 325 13.59 -0.34 4.43
C GLU A 325 14.13 -0.42 3.00
N ASP A 326 15.46 -0.63 2.80
CA ASP A 326 16.01 -0.61 1.47
C ASP A 326 15.57 -1.82 0.63
N VAL A 327 14.80 -1.54 -0.40
CA VAL A 327 14.32 -2.51 -1.40
C VAL A 327 14.66 -2.08 -2.82
N ILE A 328 15.33 -0.95 -2.98
CA ILE A 328 15.54 -0.31 -4.29
C ILE A 328 16.99 -0.27 -4.71
N SER A 329 17.91 -0.44 -3.78
CA SER A 329 19.34 -0.48 -4.06
C SER A 329 19.77 -1.91 -4.38
N HIS A 330 20.57 -2.03 -5.42
CA HIS A 330 21.36 -3.23 -5.74
C HIS A 330 22.84 -2.94 -5.66
N SER A 331 23.21 -1.77 -5.12
CA SER A 331 24.59 -1.33 -4.98
C SER A 331 25.18 -1.78 -3.66
N THR A 332 26.44 -2.16 -3.69
CA THR A 332 27.25 -2.51 -2.51
C THR A 332 28.48 -1.60 -2.50
N PRO A 333 28.34 -0.32 -2.12
CA PRO A 333 29.42 0.64 -2.18
C PRO A 333 30.56 0.22 -1.26
N THR A 334 31.81 0.35 -1.76
CA THR A 334 33.00 -0.03 -1.00
C THR A 334 33.64 1.15 -0.28
N THR A 335 33.37 2.36 -0.73
CA THR A 335 33.88 3.61 -0.15
C THR A 335 32.75 4.62 0.05
N VAL A 336 32.97 5.61 0.91
CA VAL A 336 32.04 6.75 1.08
C VAL A 336 31.82 7.48 -0.25
N HIS A 337 32.85 7.60 -1.08
CA HIS A 337 32.76 8.24 -2.40
C HIS A 337 31.80 7.46 -3.33
N ASP A 338 31.95 6.12 -3.38
CA ASP A 338 31.05 5.27 -4.17
C ASP A 338 29.61 5.39 -3.68
N ALA A 339 29.41 5.35 -2.35
CA ALA A 339 28.08 5.48 -1.74
C ALA A 339 27.41 6.82 -2.10
N ILE A 340 28.12 7.94 -2.00
CA ILE A 340 27.58 9.27 -2.37
C ILE A 340 27.26 9.31 -3.87
N THR A 341 28.11 8.73 -4.71
CA THR A 341 27.89 8.69 -6.16
C THR A 341 26.65 7.87 -6.51
N ASP A 342 26.52 6.68 -5.94
CA ASP A 342 25.38 5.78 -6.20
C ASP A 342 24.06 6.37 -5.70
N LEU A 343 24.05 6.98 -4.50
CA LEU A 343 22.89 7.68 -3.98
C LEU A 343 22.51 8.88 -4.85
N SER A 344 23.50 9.67 -5.30
CA SER A 344 23.26 10.82 -6.17
C SER A 344 22.63 10.39 -7.50
N ASN A 345 23.13 9.32 -8.10
CA ASN A 345 22.57 8.76 -9.33
C ASN A 345 21.13 8.23 -9.09
N LEU A 346 20.92 7.47 -8.02
CA LEU A 346 19.61 6.93 -7.66
C LEU A 346 18.58 8.05 -7.47
N PHE A 347 18.95 9.12 -6.78
CA PHE A 347 18.06 10.25 -6.52
C PHE A 347 17.82 11.10 -7.76
N GLN A 348 18.82 11.30 -8.59
CA GLN A 348 18.70 12.00 -9.87
C GLN A 348 17.72 11.28 -10.80
N ASP A 349 17.85 9.96 -10.94
CA ASP A 349 17.00 9.16 -11.83
C ASP A 349 15.53 9.16 -11.38
N ARG A 350 15.28 9.21 -10.08
CA ARG A 350 13.92 9.14 -9.52
C ARG A 350 13.28 10.51 -9.27
N PHE A 351 14.06 11.56 -8.97
CA PHE A 351 13.53 12.84 -8.47
C PHE A 351 13.91 14.08 -9.29
N GLY A 352 14.81 13.90 -10.28
CA GLY A 352 15.27 14.98 -11.14
C GLY A 352 16.31 15.91 -10.51
N VAL A 353 17.04 16.61 -11.36
CA VAL A 353 18.25 17.40 -11.03
C VAL A 353 17.96 18.61 -10.14
N GLU A 354 16.75 19.15 -10.15
CA GLU A 354 16.42 20.43 -9.47
C GLU A 354 16.59 20.42 -7.94
N LYS A 355 16.75 19.22 -7.34
CA LYS A 355 16.88 19.04 -5.89
C LYS A 355 18.25 18.52 -5.44
N MET A 356 19.20 18.34 -6.34
CA MET A 356 20.46 17.66 -6.06
C MET A 356 21.33 18.32 -4.98
N ASP A 357 21.42 19.64 -4.95
CA ASP A 357 22.30 20.34 -3.99
C ASP A 357 21.87 20.07 -2.54
N ASN A 358 20.55 20.08 -2.27
CA ASN A 358 20.00 19.76 -0.95
C ASN A 358 20.24 18.27 -0.60
N PHE A 359 20.07 17.36 -1.54
CA PHE A 359 20.29 15.93 -1.33
C PHE A 359 21.76 15.63 -0.97
N THR A 360 22.70 16.21 -1.70
CA THR A 360 24.14 15.99 -1.47
C THR A 360 24.52 16.40 -0.05
N SER A 361 24.03 17.54 0.43
CA SER A 361 24.27 18.03 1.78
C SER A 361 23.75 17.06 2.86
N ILE A 362 22.53 16.57 2.67
CA ILE A 362 21.90 15.60 3.61
C ILE A 362 22.67 14.28 3.60
N ILE A 363 23.02 13.76 2.41
CA ILE A 363 23.80 12.52 2.30
C ILE A 363 25.15 12.66 3.02
N GLN A 364 25.83 13.77 2.85
CA GLN A 364 27.11 14.02 3.50
C GLN A 364 27.01 14.07 5.02
N SER A 365 25.89 14.62 5.58
CA SER A 365 25.70 14.70 7.05
C SER A 365 25.73 13.31 7.69
N TYR A 366 25.15 12.30 7.06
CA TYR A 366 25.17 10.92 7.58
C TYR A 366 26.58 10.33 7.65
N PHE A 367 27.41 10.58 6.65
CA PHE A 367 28.77 10.05 6.64
C PHE A 367 29.71 10.80 7.56
N ASN A 368 29.40 12.05 7.95
CA ASN A 368 30.17 12.81 8.92
C ASN A 368 30.10 12.24 10.35
N GLU A 369 29.13 11.36 10.63
CA GLU A 369 29.02 10.65 11.90
C GLU A 369 30.04 9.50 12.02
N LEU A 370 30.64 9.04 10.92
CA LEU A 370 31.62 7.95 10.90
C LEU A 370 33.00 8.45 11.39
N GLN A 371 33.65 7.63 12.22
CA GLN A 371 35.07 7.80 12.57
C GLN A 371 35.96 7.46 11.36
N GLU A 372 37.22 7.93 11.34
CA GLU A 372 38.15 7.69 10.21
C GLU A 372 38.37 6.20 9.90
N ASP A 373 38.44 5.35 10.92
CA ASP A 373 38.55 3.89 10.76
C ASP A 373 37.29 3.25 10.20
N GLN A 374 36.12 3.78 10.53
CA GLN A 374 34.82 3.34 10.01
C GLN A 374 34.61 3.75 8.55
N MET A 375 35.14 4.91 8.13
CA MET A 375 35.09 5.34 6.71
C MET A 375 35.84 4.40 5.78
N ALA A 376 36.83 3.66 6.28
CA ALA A 376 37.54 2.62 5.56
C ALA A 376 36.90 1.22 5.68
N ASN A 377 35.84 1.08 6.46
CA ASN A 377 35.13 -0.18 6.68
C ASN A 377 33.90 -0.27 5.76
N GLN A 378 33.96 -1.16 4.78
CA GLN A 378 32.89 -1.36 3.80
C GLN A 378 31.53 -1.61 4.46
N THR A 379 31.47 -2.45 5.49
CA THR A 379 30.20 -2.75 6.18
C THR A 379 29.60 -1.52 6.86
N ALA A 380 30.43 -0.63 7.42
CA ALA A 380 29.95 0.63 8.01
C ALA A 380 29.40 1.56 6.93
N VAL A 381 30.11 1.67 5.79
CA VAL A 381 29.66 2.47 4.63
C VAL A 381 28.34 1.94 4.07
N GLU A 382 28.23 0.64 3.86
CA GLU A 382 26.99 0.00 3.39
C GLU A 382 25.83 0.22 4.39
N SER A 383 26.08 0.12 5.69
CA SER A 383 25.04 0.36 6.71
C SER A 383 24.48 1.78 6.63
N ILE A 384 25.33 2.79 6.50
CA ILE A 384 24.90 4.19 6.31
C ILE A 384 24.18 4.38 4.97
N PHE A 385 24.68 3.78 3.91
CA PHE A 385 24.02 3.81 2.59
C PHE A 385 22.57 3.31 2.64
N HIS A 386 22.34 2.15 3.26
CA HIS A 386 21.01 1.58 3.43
C HIS A 386 20.14 2.43 4.39
N ALA A 387 20.72 3.01 5.44
CA ALA A 387 20.00 3.89 6.34
C ALA A 387 19.49 5.16 5.63
N ILE A 388 20.30 5.78 4.77
CA ILE A 388 19.90 6.95 3.96
C ILE A 388 18.70 6.60 3.07
N ILE A 389 18.75 5.46 2.37
CA ILE A 389 17.65 5.03 1.51
C ILE A 389 16.40 4.77 2.36
N SER A 390 16.53 4.10 3.49
CA SER A 390 15.43 3.77 4.39
C SER A 390 14.76 5.02 4.97
N ASP A 391 15.57 5.97 5.45
CA ASP A 391 15.07 7.23 5.99
C ASP A 391 14.34 8.04 4.90
N PHE A 392 14.93 8.11 3.71
CA PHE A 392 14.34 8.83 2.60
C PHE A 392 13.06 8.19 2.05
N THR A 393 13.01 6.87 1.91
CA THR A 393 11.88 6.23 1.24
C THR A 393 10.66 6.02 2.14
N PHE A 394 10.88 5.62 3.41
CA PHE A 394 9.78 5.18 4.28
C PHE A 394 9.82 5.76 5.68
N ILE A 395 10.99 5.80 6.36
CA ILE A 395 11.03 6.15 7.79
C ILE A 395 10.63 7.61 8.00
N CYS A 396 11.34 8.55 7.37
CA CYS A 396 11.06 9.98 7.57
C CYS A 396 9.71 10.43 7.00
N PRO A 397 9.27 9.97 5.81
CA PRO A 397 7.90 10.23 5.37
C PRO A 397 6.85 9.77 6.39
N SER A 398 7.03 8.57 6.96
CA SER A 398 6.10 8.00 7.95
C SER A 398 6.06 8.82 9.23
N LEU A 399 7.22 9.21 9.75
CA LEU A 399 7.30 10.02 10.96
C LEU A 399 6.70 11.42 10.76
N LEU A 400 7.13 12.13 9.72
CA LEU A 400 6.70 13.51 9.45
C LEU A 400 5.19 13.58 9.22
N MET A 401 4.67 12.71 8.36
CA MET A 401 3.24 12.72 8.05
C MET A 401 2.40 12.23 9.23
N GLY A 402 2.88 11.25 9.98
CA GLY A 402 2.22 10.78 11.18
C GLY A 402 2.18 11.84 12.29
N LYS A 403 3.21 12.67 12.44
CA LYS A 403 3.17 13.85 13.32
C LYS A 403 2.01 14.78 12.92
N ILE A 404 1.85 15.09 11.63
CA ILE A 404 0.73 15.92 11.16
C ILE A 404 -0.61 15.26 11.42
N PHE A 405 -0.76 13.97 11.13
CA PHE A 405 -2.00 13.25 11.41
C PHE A 405 -2.38 13.29 12.89
N SER A 406 -1.39 13.27 13.79
CA SER A 406 -1.63 13.26 15.23
C SER A 406 -2.26 14.55 15.77
N LEU A 407 -2.27 15.64 15.02
CA LEU A 407 -2.91 16.89 15.44
C LEU A 407 -4.42 16.74 15.66
N ASN A 408 -5.06 15.82 14.92
CA ASN A 408 -6.51 15.60 15.00
C ASN A 408 -6.89 14.13 15.22
N ASN A 409 -5.92 13.22 15.28
CA ASN A 409 -6.11 11.78 15.32
C ASN A 409 -5.19 11.13 16.36
N GLN A 410 -5.50 9.91 16.78
CA GLN A 410 -4.66 9.12 17.64
C GLN A 410 -3.67 8.33 16.79
N VAL A 411 -2.37 8.58 16.93
CA VAL A 411 -1.32 7.95 16.12
C VAL A 411 -0.35 7.19 16.99
N TYR A 412 -0.09 5.95 16.62
CA TYR A 412 0.89 5.07 17.23
C TYR A 412 1.96 4.70 16.21
N PHE A 413 3.23 4.72 16.65
CA PHE A 413 4.35 4.29 15.82
C PHE A 413 4.98 3.01 16.33
N TYR A 414 5.42 2.14 15.40
CA TYR A 414 6.32 1.04 15.71
C TYR A 414 7.47 0.97 14.69
N ARG A 415 8.56 0.32 15.13
CA ARG A 415 9.67 -0.10 14.27
C ARG A 415 9.93 -1.59 14.50
N ASN A 416 9.89 -2.36 13.43
CA ASN A 416 10.21 -3.78 13.51
C ASN A 416 11.73 -4.00 13.49
N GLU A 417 12.24 -4.73 14.48
CA GLU A 417 13.63 -5.15 14.61
C GLU A 417 13.76 -6.69 14.70
N VAL A 418 12.67 -7.42 14.43
CA VAL A 418 12.65 -8.87 14.50
C VAL A 418 13.07 -9.48 13.16
N VAL A 419 14.29 -9.96 13.08
CA VAL A 419 14.73 -10.85 12.00
C VAL A 419 14.31 -12.27 12.34
N LEU A 420 13.53 -12.91 11.46
CA LEU A 420 13.09 -14.28 11.59
C LEU A 420 14.27 -15.25 11.49
N ASP A 421 14.21 -16.36 12.21
CA ASP A 421 15.33 -17.33 12.28
C ASP A 421 15.72 -17.88 10.90
N ALA A 422 14.75 -18.07 10.01
CA ALA A 422 14.98 -18.51 8.63
C ALA A 422 15.73 -17.49 7.74
N ASP A 423 15.80 -16.24 8.17
CA ASP A 423 16.34 -15.16 7.35
C ASP A 423 17.60 -14.50 7.93
N LYS A 424 18.07 -14.95 9.11
CA LYS A 424 19.21 -14.34 9.82
C LYS A 424 20.46 -14.16 8.95
N ASP A 425 20.82 -15.19 8.18
CA ASP A 425 22.00 -15.16 7.33
C ASP A 425 21.85 -14.24 6.09
N LYS A 426 20.63 -13.81 5.80
CA LYS A 426 20.28 -12.95 4.66
C LYS A 426 20.02 -11.49 5.07
N ARG A 427 20.14 -11.17 6.36
CA ARG A 427 19.77 -9.88 6.94
C ARG A 427 20.93 -9.27 7.74
N PRO A 428 22.07 -8.97 7.12
CA PRO A 428 23.26 -8.47 7.84
C PRO A 428 23.03 -7.09 8.51
N PHE A 429 22.06 -6.31 8.01
CA PHE A 429 21.73 -4.97 8.50
C PHE A 429 20.39 -4.88 9.23
N GLY A 430 19.84 -6.00 9.70
CA GLY A 430 18.55 -6.04 10.39
C GLY A 430 17.37 -6.39 9.48
N THR A 431 16.17 -6.01 9.88
CA THR A 431 14.94 -6.27 9.11
C THR A 431 14.95 -5.53 7.78
N LEU A 432 14.26 -6.07 6.79
CA LEU A 432 14.04 -5.45 5.50
C LEU A 432 12.55 -5.16 5.28
N HIS A 433 12.30 -4.32 4.29
CA HIS A 433 10.95 -3.95 3.86
C HIS A 433 10.00 -5.16 3.77
N ALA A 434 8.86 -5.07 4.44
CA ALA A 434 7.81 -6.08 4.52
C ALA A 434 8.02 -7.24 5.52
N ASP A 435 9.10 -7.29 6.28
CA ASP A 435 9.31 -8.33 7.29
C ASP A 435 8.23 -8.28 8.40
N ASP A 436 7.76 -7.08 8.78
CA ASP A 436 6.67 -6.88 9.74
C ASP A 436 5.35 -7.48 9.25
N SER A 437 5.04 -7.33 7.98
CA SER A 437 3.79 -7.83 7.40
C SER A 437 3.74 -9.36 7.44
N ALA A 438 4.88 -10.03 7.29
CA ALA A 438 4.97 -11.48 7.44
C ALA A 438 4.56 -11.93 8.85
N LEU A 439 4.95 -11.17 9.88
CA LEU A 439 4.56 -11.40 11.26
C LEU A 439 3.06 -11.14 11.48
N PHE A 440 2.56 -9.99 11.01
CA PHE A 440 1.17 -9.58 11.22
C PHE A 440 0.14 -10.43 10.48
N ILE A 441 0.50 -10.98 9.30
CA ILE A 441 -0.41 -11.84 8.53
C ILE A 441 -0.31 -13.31 8.93
N GLY A 442 0.74 -13.69 9.65
CA GLY A 442 0.94 -15.05 10.13
C GLY A 442 1.66 -15.95 9.11
N TYR A 443 2.57 -15.41 8.32
CA TYR A 443 3.34 -16.14 7.34
C TYR A 443 4.13 -17.33 7.93
N PRO A 444 4.74 -17.25 9.14
CA PRO A 444 5.38 -18.40 9.80
C PRO A 444 4.47 -19.61 10.04
N PHE A 445 3.15 -19.44 9.96
CA PHE A 445 2.19 -20.54 10.05
C PHE A 445 1.81 -21.13 8.69
N THR A 446 2.01 -20.40 7.59
CA THR A 446 1.73 -20.91 6.24
C THR A 446 2.81 -21.86 5.74
N THR A 447 4.05 -21.68 6.21
CA THR A 447 5.23 -22.47 5.84
C THR A 447 5.97 -22.97 7.10
N PRO A 448 5.33 -23.82 7.93
CA PRO A 448 5.82 -24.16 9.26
C PRO A 448 7.20 -24.85 9.26
N ASP A 449 7.57 -25.50 8.15
CA ASP A 449 8.85 -26.19 8.03
C ASP A 449 10.06 -25.24 7.85
N LEU A 450 9.79 -23.97 7.50
CA LEU A 450 10.83 -22.95 7.31
C LEU A 450 11.10 -22.12 8.57
N TYR A 451 10.13 -22.03 9.47
CA TYR A 451 10.17 -21.10 10.61
C TYR A 451 10.18 -21.83 11.95
N SER A 452 10.90 -21.25 12.91
CA SER A 452 11.03 -21.80 14.26
C SER A 452 9.74 -21.62 15.09
N ASP A 453 9.67 -22.31 16.24
CA ASP A 453 8.59 -22.09 17.22
C ASP A 453 8.65 -20.68 17.80
N SER A 454 9.84 -20.10 17.91
CA SER A 454 10.04 -18.70 18.32
C SER A 454 9.39 -17.76 17.32
N ASP A 455 9.66 -17.92 16.01
CA ASP A 455 9.07 -17.10 14.96
C ASP A 455 7.54 -17.17 14.94
N ARG A 456 6.99 -18.38 15.11
CA ARG A 456 5.54 -18.57 15.23
C ARG A 456 4.96 -17.92 16.48
N THR A 457 5.69 -17.95 17.59
CA THR A 457 5.24 -17.32 18.83
C THR A 457 5.16 -15.80 18.69
N ILE A 458 6.18 -15.17 18.09
CA ILE A 458 6.18 -13.73 17.82
C ILE A 458 5.04 -13.38 16.86
N SER A 459 4.92 -14.09 15.75
CA SER A 459 3.85 -13.87 14.78
C SER A 459 2.45 -13.99 15.43
N LEU A 460 2.25 -14.96 16.31
CA LEU A 460 0.99 -15.10 17.06
C LEU A 460 0.68 -13.86 17.90
N GLN A 461 1.68 -13.31 18.59
CA GLN A 461 1.49 -12.10 19.39
C GLN A 461 1.22 -10.86 18.51
N MET A 462 1.91 -10.76 17.37
CA MET A 462 1.70 -9.67 16.43
C MET A 462 0.30 -9.72 15.80
N MET A 463 -0.20 -10.90 15.45
CA MET A 463 -1.57 -11.06 14.97
C MET A 463 -2.62 -10.66 16.03
N LYS A 464 -2.38 -10.98 17.31
CA LYS A 464 -3.26 -10.57 18.41
C LYS A 464 -3.22 -9.07 18.63
N LEU A 465 -2.03 -8.46 18.58
CA LEU A 465 -1.84 -7.03 18.69
C LEU A 465 -2.62 -6.28 17.59
N LEU A 466 -2.46 -6.71 16.34
CA LEU A 466 -3.20 -6.14 15.22
C LEU A 466 -4.71 -6.32 15.42
N GLY A 467 -5.15 -7.51 15.88
CA GLY A 467 -6.54 -7.77 16.22
C GLY A 467 -7.10 -6.79 17.25
N THR A 468 -6.35 -6.52 18.33
CA THR A 468 -6.71 -5.52 19.35
C THR A 468 -6.81 -4.11 18.75
N PHE A 469 -5.85 -3.72 17.92
CA PHE A 469 -5.91 -2.41 17.27
C PHE A 469 -7.12 -2.30 16.32
N VAL A 470 -7.41 -3.34 15.56
CA VAL A 470 -8.58 -3.38 14.65
C VAL A 470 -9.90 -3.34 15.43
N GLU A 471 -9.97 -3.96 16.61
CA GLU A 471 -11.15 -3.90 17.50
C GLU A 471 -11.29 -2.49 18.10
N ASP A 472 -10.28 -2.03 18.84
CA ASP A 472 -10.40 -0.91 19.77
C ASP A 472 -9.73 0.40 19.28
N GLY A 473 -8.86 0.33 18.25
CA GLY A 473 -8.04 1.46 17.82
C GLY A 473 -6.94 1.83 18.82
N TYR A 474 -6.56 0.88 19.69
CA TYR A 474 -5.60 1.07 20.77
C TYR A 474 -4.35 0.19 20.56
N ALA A 475 -3.18 0.75 20.90
CA ALA A 475 -1.93 0.02 21.01
C ALA A 475 -1.36 0.18 22.44
N PRO A 476 -0.68 -0.85 22.99
CA PRO A 476 -0.27 -0.87 24.41
C PRO A 476 0.97 -0.02 24.75
N TRP A 477 1.40 0.87 23.86
CA TRP A 477 2.44 1.87 24.07
C TRP A 477 1.89 3.28 23.86
N PRO A 478 2.62 4.34 24.25
CA PRO A 478 2.11 5.70 24.14
C PRO A 478 1.85 6.13 22.69
N ALA A 479 0.69 6.75 22.45
CA ALA A 479 0.41 7.47 21.23
C ALA A 479 1.27 8.75 21.15
N VAL A 480 1.38 9.31 19.94
CA VAL A 480 2.00 10.62 19.72
C VAL A 480 1.36 11.65 20.64
N ARG A 481 2.18 12.40 21.35
CA ARG A 481 1.73 13.44 22.27
C ARG A 481 1.90 14.83 21.64
N ASN A 482 0.82 15.61 21.67
CA ASN A 482 0.83 17.02 21.27
C ASN A 482 0.68 17.87 22.53
N GLN A 483 1.72 18.58 22.92
CA GLN A 483 1.72 19.41 24.11
C GLN A 483 2.57 20.65 23.88
N ASP A 484 2.04 21.83 24.26
CA ASP A 484 2.73 23.13 24.19
C ASP A 484 3.31 23.44 22.80
N GLY A 485 2.59 23.08 21.75
CA GLY A 485 3.00 23.27 20.36
C GLY A 485 4.10 22.32 19.87
N LYS A 486 4.47 21.33 20.67
CA LYS A 486 5.42 20.30 20.30
C LYS A 486 4.73 18.94 20.09
N THR A 487 5.01 18.31 18.97
CA THR A 487 4.57 16.95 18.63
C THR A 487 5.68 15.96 18.95
N THR A 488 5.42 15.04 19.87
CA THR A 488 6.41 14.05 20.32
C THR A 488 5.94 12.64 19.99
N PRO A 489 6.55 11.95 19.02
CA PRO A 489 6.27 10.56 18.71
C PRO A 489 6.98 9.62 19.70
N TYR A 490 6.32 8.52 20.02
CA TYR A 490 6.86 7.37 20.76
C TYR A 490 6.88 6.19 19.80
N VAL A 491 8.06 5.69 19.47
CA VAL A 491 8.25 4.60 18.50
C VAL A 491 8.54 3.32 19.26
N TRP A 492 7.56 2.42 19.31
CA TRP A 492 7.74 1.10 19.93
C TRP A 492 8.67 0.23 19.07
N LYS A 493 9.66 -0.40 19.71
CA LYS A 493 10.58 -1.34 19.06
C LYS A 493 10.05 -2.76 19.22
N ILE A 494 9.68 -3.38 18.12
CA ILE A 494 9.30 -4.79 18.09
C ILE A 494 10.59 -5.60 18.16
N THR A 495 10.82 -6.25 19.28
CA THR A 495 11.91 -7.19 19.51
C THR A 495 11.35 -8.57 19.85
N LYS A 496 12.21 -9.60 19.95
CA LYS A 496 11.77 -10.96 20.30
C LYS A 496 11.11 -11.06 21.67
N GLU A 497 11.42 -10.15 22.58
CA GLU A 497 10.86 -10.05 23.94
C GLU A 497 9.46 -9.46 23.96
N LEU A 498 9.07 -8.70 22.92
CA LEU A 498 7.79 -8.01 22.79
C LEU A 498 7.43 -7.15 24.02
N ASP A 499 8.43 -6.44 24.55
CA ASP A 499 8.23 -5.51 25.68
C ASP A 499 7.62 -4.20 25.19
N TYR A 500 6.38 -3.91 25.58
CA TYR A 500 5.67 -2.67 25.20
C TYR A 500 6.22 -1.40 25.89
N GLN A 501 7.10 -1.53 26.85
CA GLN A 501 7.85 -0.42 27.45
C GLN A 501 9.14 -0.10 26.67
N ASN A 502 9.51 -0.94 25.70
CA ASN A 502 10.68 -0.74 24.85
C ASN A 502 10.36 0.21 23.70
N PHE A 503 10.19 1.49 23.98
CA PHE A 503 9.97 2.53 22.98
C PHE A 503 11.01 3.64 23.09
N GLU A 504 11.29 4.27 21.96
CA GLU A 504 12.17 5.44 21.84
C GLU A 504 11.32 6.70 21.66
N VAL A 505 11.80 7.80 22.23
CA VAL A 505 11.15 9.11 22.12
C VAL A 505 11.79 9.87 20.99
N ASP A 506 11.04 10.10 19.91
CA ASP A 506 11.46 10.86 18.71
C ASP A 506 12.85 10.47 18.17
N PRO A 507 13.09 9.17 17.89
CA PRO A 507 14.45 8.66 17.64
C PRO A 507 15.08 9.19 16.33
N TYR A 508 14.28 9.79 15.46
CA TYR A 508 14.69 10.24 14.13
C TYR A 508 14.63 11.76 13.95
N ASN A 509 14.32 12.53 15.01
CA ASN A 509 14.01 13.95 14.86
C ASN A 509 15.11 14.72 14.11
N ASN A 510 16.37 14.55 14.47
CA ASN A 510 17.47 15.26 13.84
C ASN A 510 17.64 14.91 12.36
N ARG A 511 17.55 13.63 11.99
CA ARG A 511 17.70 13.17 10.61
C ARG A 511 16.49 13.51 9.76
N CYS A 512 15.30 13.26 10.27
CA CYS A 512 14.07 13.50 9.51
C CYS A 512 13.73 14.99 9.34
N SER A 513 14.22 15.87 10.20
CA SER A 513 14.05 17.32 9.99
C SER A 513 14.83 17.83 8.77
N GLU A 514 15.98 17.25 8.45
CA GLU A 514 16.69 17.56 7.21
C GLU A 514 15.89 17.14 5.96
N TRP A 515 15.24 15.97 6.00
CA TRP A 515 14.38 15.49 4.93
C TRP A 515 13.05 16.25 4.79
N ALA A 516 12.56 16.90 5.85
CA ALA A 516 11.30 17.63 5.85
C ALA A 516 11.23 18.69 4.74
N GLN A 517 12.33 19.38 4.47
CA GLN A 517 12.43 20.36 3.39
C GLN A 517 12.25 19.73 2.00
N ILE A 518 12.76 18.52 1.81
CA ILE A 518 12.63 17.79 0.54
C ILE A 518 11.16 17.41 0.29
N TYR A 519 10.43 17.05 1.33
CA TYR A 519 9.00 16.72 1.23
C TYR A 519 8.09 17.95 1.30
N GLN A 520 8.65 19.16 1.45
CA GLN A 520 7.89 20.41 1.61
C GLN A 520 6.93 20.35 2.82
N ILE A 521 7.39 19.73 3.88
CA ILE A 521 6.73 19.63 5.18
C ILE A 521 7.48 20.53 6.15
N ASP A 522 6.78 21.46 6.77
CA ASP A 522 7.37 22.29 7.83
C ASP A 522 7.54 21.42 9.09
N ASP A 523 8.62 21.63 9.83
CA ASP A 523 8.83 21.01 11.15
C ASP A 523 7.66 21.39 12.09
N LEU A 524 7.08 20.35 12.73
CA LEU A 524 5.99 20.45 13.70
C LEU A 524 6.53 20.36 15.13
#